data_f2863264a8a6f22878027ed55fec45e4
#
_entry.id   f2863264a8a6f22878027ed55fec45e4
#
_cell.length_a   1.000
_cell.length_b   1.000
_cell.length_c   1.000
_cell.angle_alpha   90.00
_cell.angle_beta   90.00
_cell.angle_gamma   90.00
#
_symmetry.space_group_name_H-M   'P 1'
#
loop_
_entity.id
_entity.type
_entity.pdbx_description
1 polymer ?
#
loop_
_entity_poly.entity_id
_entity_poly.type
_entity_poly.pdbx_seq_one_letter_code
_entity_poly.pdbx_strand_id
1 'polypeptide(L)'
;MSAPVHSPSAEAHVLGAVLLDARAFDVASVEALQPADFHVARHRAVWEGMRELLHDGRPVDVTTLEPVLRVHETLDLVGGLQGLSRLADVFASVHHVAEHARMVAGYARLRALQ
;
A
#
# COMPACT_ATOMS: atom_id res chain seq x y z
N MET A 1 28.26 7.00 -3.77
CA MET A 1 27.12 6.18 -3.27
C MET A 1 25.86 7.04 -3.25
N SER A 2 24.84 6.63 -3.94
CA SER A 2 23.58 7.40 -3.97
C SER A 2 22.71 7.03 -2.78
N ALA A 3 21.94 8.00 -2.28
CA ALA A 3 20.96 7.76 -1.23
C ALA A 3 19.80 6.89 -1.77
N PRO A 4 19.16 6.08 -0.94
CA PRO A 4 18.01 5.32 -1.36
C PRO A 4 16.86 6.27 -1.76
N VAL A 5 16.09 5.87 -2.77
CA VAL A 5 14.96 6.65 -3.29
C VAL A 5 13.63 5.92 -3.12
N HIS A 6 13.62 4.87 -2.33
CA HIS A 6 12.41 4.14 -1.97
C HIS A 6 12.65 3.35 -0.68
N SER A 7 11.57 2.95 -0.04
CA SER A 7 11.61 2.11 1.15
C SER A 7 10.50 1.07 1.04
N PRO A 8 10.85 -0.16 0.60
CA PRO A 8 9.84 -1.24 0.55
C PRO A 8 9.17 -1.48 1.90
N SER A 9 9.93 -1.32 2.98
CA SER A 9 9.40 -1.49 4.34
C SER A 9 8.35 -0.44 4.66
N ALA A 10 8.61 0.85 4.37
CA ALA A 10 7.64 1.92 4.61
C ALA A 10 6.36 1.69 3.79
N GLU A 11 6.53 1.31 2.52
CA GLU A 11 5.39 1.00 1.65
C GLU A 11 4.56 -0.14 2.22
N ALA A 12 5.22 -1.24 2.62
CA ALA A 12 4.54 -2.40 3.17
C ALA A 12 3.81 -2.07 4.49
N HIS A 13 4.41 -1.22 5.34
CA HIS A 13 3.77 -0.81 6.60
C HIS A 13 2.51 0.02 6.35
N VAL A 14 2.50 0.88 5.35
CA VAL A 14 1.28 1.63 4.99
C VAL A 14 0.19 0.65 4.58
N LEU A 15 0.51 -0.30 3.70
CA LEU A 15 -0.47 -1.29 3.23
C LEU A 15 -0.96 -2.19 4.36
N GLY A 16 -0.05 -2.66 5.20
CA GLY A 16 -0.38 -3.50 6.34
C GLY A 16 -1.27 -2.79 7.35
N ALA A 17 -1.01 -1.50 7.60
CA ALA A 17 -1.83 -0.69 8.50
C ALA A 17 -3.27 -0.59 7.98
N VAL A 18 -3.45 -0.37 6.68
CA VAL A 18 -4.77 -0.29 6.06
C VAL A 18 -5.50 -1.63 6.14
N LEU A 19 -4.79 -2.75 5.91
CA LEU A 19 -5.38 -4.08 6.04
C LEU A 19 -5.80 -4.40 7.47
N LEU A 20 -5.05 -3.87 8.45
CA LEU A 20 -5.40 -4.04 9.85
C LEU A 20 -6.62 -3.21 10.24
N ASP A 21 -6.67 -1.96 9.76
CA ASP A 21 -7.76 -1.03 10.06
C ASP A 21 -7.91 -0.03 8.91
N ALA A 22 -8.97 -0.18 8.13
CA ALA A 22 -9.21 0.67 6.96
C ALA A 22 -9.37 2.15 7.32
N ARG A 23 -9.62 2.49 8.59
CA ARG A 23 -9.65 3.88 9.03
C ARG A 23 -8.30 4.58 8.88
N ALA A 24 -7.22 3.81 8.67
CA ALA A 24 -5.93 4.40 8.35
C ALA A 24 -5.98 5.29 7.10
N PHE A 25 -6.94 5.06 6.19
CA PHE A 25 -7.14 5.95 5.05
C PHE A 25 -7.57 7.36 5.44
N ASP A 26 -8.14 7.53 6.64
CA ASP A 26 -8.57 8.87 7.11
C ASP A 26 -7.39 9.72 7.56
N VAL A 27 -6.21 9.12 7.71
CA VAL A 27 -4.99 9.86 8.01
C VAL A 27 -4.58 10.65 6.76
N ALA A 28 -4.44 11.96 6.89
CA ALA A 28 -4.23 12.85 5.74
C ALA A 28 -3.05 12.45 4.86
N SER A 29 -1.92 12.06 5.46
CA SER A 29 -0.74 11.66 4.70
C SER A 29 -0.93 10.34 3.96
N VAL A 30 -1.80 9.46 4.46
CA VAL A 30 -2.15 8.20 3.80
C VAL A 30 -3.10 8.47 2.64
N GLU A 31 -4.15 9.26 2.89
CA GLU A 31 -5.15 9.63 1.87
C GLU A 31 -4.50 10.30 0.67
N ALA A 32 -3.47 11.10 0.89
CA ALA A 32 -2.80 11.85 -0.17
C ALA A 32 -1.95 10.97 -1.10
N LEU A 33 -1.64 9.73 -0.72
CA LEU A 33 -0.80 8.85 -1.54
C LEU A 33 -1.50 8.43 -2.82
N GLN A 34 -0.75 8.47 -3.92
CA GLN A 34 -1.20 7.98 -5.22
C GLN A 34 -0.51 6.65 -5.53
N PRO A 35 -1.07 5.81 -6.41
CA PRO A 35 -0.40 4.56 -6.78
C PRO A 35 1.04 4.76 -7.24
N ALA A 36 1.31 5.83 -8.00
CA ALA A 36 2.65 6.11 -8.51
C ALA A 36 3.66 6.43 -7.40
N ASP A 37 3.22 6.74 -6.19
CA ASP A 37 4.12 7.00 -5.06
C ASP A 37 4.77 5.72 -4.55
N PHE A 38 4.15 4.55 -4.82
CA PHE A 38 4.70 3.26 -4.45
C PHE A 38 5.67 2.80 -5.54
N HIS A 39 6.93 2.63 -5.16
CA HIS A 39 7.97 2.23 -6.10
C HIS A 39 7.88 0.75 -6.46
N VAL A 40 7.57 -0.09 -5.48
CA VAL A 40 7.50 -1.54 -5.70
C VAL A 40 6.19 -1.88 -6.43
N ALA A 41 6.32 -2.54 -7.58
CA ALA A 41 5.16 -2.80 -8.45
C ALA A 41 4.03 -3.54 -7.74
N ARG A 42 4.35 -4.55 -6.91
CA ARG A 42 3.33 -5.29 -6.16
C ARG A 42 2.62 -4.41 -5.14
N HIS A 43 3.31 -3.46 -4.54
CA HIS A 43 2.71 -2.50 -3.59
C HIS A 43 1.76 -1.55 -4.31
N ARG A 44 2.17 -1.09 -5.48
CA ARG A 44 1.34 -0.22 -6.33
C ARG A 44 0.02 -0.92 -6.70
N ALA A 45 0.10 -2.20 -7.07
CA ALA A 45 -1.08 -2.99 -7.41
C ALA A 45 -2.03 -3.13 -6.22
N VAL A 46 -1.50 -3.39 -5.03
CA VAL A 46 -2.30 -3.48 -3.81
C VAL A 46 -2.99 -2.16 -3.51
N TRP A 47 -2.25 -1.05 -3.61
CA TRP A 47 -2.80 0.29 -3.34
C TRP A 47 -3.95 0.62 -4.31
N GLU A 48 -3.78 0.32 -5.59
CA GLU A 48 -4.83 0.52 -6.60
C GLU A 48 -6.09 -0.27 -6.24
N GLY A 49 -5.94 -1.52 -5.85
CA GLY A 49 -7.07 -2.36 -5.45
C GLY A 49 -7.78 -1.84 -4.22
N MET A 50 -7.02 -1.37 -3.22
CA MET A 50 -7.58 -0.77 -2.01
C MET A 50 -8.40 0.47 -2.34
N ARG A 51 -7.87 1.34 -3.19
CA ARG A 51 -8.56 2.57 -3.57
C ARG A 51 -9.85 2.29 -4.34
N GLU A 52 -9.84 1.26 -5.18
CA GLU A 52 -11.05 0.83 -5.88
C GLU A 52 -12.14 0.41 -4.92
N LEU A 53 -11.80 -0.42 -3.92
CA LEU A 53 -12.75 -0.84 -2.89
C LEU A 53 -13.30 0.34 -2.11
N LEU A 54 -12.44 1.27 -1.72
CA LEU A 54 -12.84 2.48 -0.99
C LEU A 54 -13.79 3.33 -1.83
N HIS A 55 -13.46 3.53 -3.10
CA HIS A 55 -14.27 4.31 -4.01
C HIS A 55 -15.68 3.72 -4.14
N ASP A 56 -15.78 2.39 -4.11
CA ASP A 56 -17.06 1.68 -4.22
C ASP A 56 -17.78 1.55 -2.88
N GLY A 57 -17.24 2.12 -1.81
CA GLY A 57 -17.83 2.04 -0.48
C GLY A 57 -17.81 0.65 0.12
N ARG A 58 -16.85 -0.19 -0.29
CA ARG A 58 -16.73 -1.58 0.15
C ARG A 58 -15.67 -1.73 1.23
N PRO A 59 -15.82 -2.72 2.13
CA PRO A 59 -14.76 -3.00 3.11
C PRO A 59 -13.44 -3.34 2.45
N VAL A 60 -12.33 -3.00 3.11
CA VAL A 60 -10.98 -3.29 2.63
C VAL A 60 -10.33 -4.28 3.59
N ASP A 61 -10.12 -5.50 3.13
CA ASP A 61 -9.41 -6.55 3.84
C ASP A 61 -8.84 -7.53 2.81
N VAL A 62 -8.14 -8.56 3.29
CA VAL A 62 -7.54 -9.56 2.41
C VAL A 62 -8.60 -10.26 1.56
N THR A 63 -9.75 -10.55 2.14
CA THR A 63 -10.83 -11.29 1.48
C THR A 63 -11.48 -10.49 0.34
N THR A 64 -11.68 -9.17 0.55
CA THR A 64 -12.27 -8.30 -0.47
C THR A 64 -11.26 -7.92 -1.54
N LEU A 65 -9.99 -7.80 -1.16
CA LEU A 65 -8.92 -7.36 -2.05
C LEU A 65 -8.51 -8.45 -3.05
N GLU A 66 -8.49 -9.70 -2.63
CA GLU A 66 -8.05 -10.81 -3.47
C GLU A 66 -8.83 -10.89 -4.80
N PRO A 67 -10.18 -10.87 -4.83
CA PRO A 67 -10.91 -10.90 -6.11
C PRO A 67 -10.63 -9.67 -6.98
N VAL A 68 -10.44 -8.50 -6.38
CA VAL A 68 -10.12 -7.27 -7.14
C VAL A 68 -8.81 -7.44 -7.88
N LEU A 69 -7.78 -7.92 -7.19
CA LEU A 69 -6.46 -8.14 -7.81
C LEU A 69 -6.51 -9.24 -8.87
N ARG A 70 -7.34 -10.25 -8.67
CA ARG A 70 -7.53 -11.32 -9.65
C ARG A 70 -8.13 -10.78 -10.94
N VAL A 71 -9.14 -9.93 -10.86
CA VAL A 71 -9.78 -9.30 -12.04
C VAL A 71 -8.76 -8.45 -12.80
N HIS A 72 -7.89 -7.74 -12.09
CA HIS A 72 -6.86 -6.90 -12.71
C HIS A 72 -5.62 -7.70 -13.12
N GLU A 73 -5.61 -9.01 -12.90
CA GLU A 73 -4.48 -9.89 -13.24
C GLU A 73 -3.18 -9.50 -12.53
N THR A 74 -3.33 -8.95 -11.31
CA THR A 74 -2.18 -8.53 -10.48
C THR A 74 -1.98 -9.40 -9.24
N LEU A 75 -2.85 -10.36 -9.01
CA LEU A 75 -2.77 -11.19 -7.81
C LEU A 75 -1.46 -11.98 -7.75
N ASP A 76 -1.00 -12.54 -8.87
CA ASP A 76 0.26 -13.28 -8.91
C ASP A 76 1.46 -12.39 -8.64
N LEU A 77 1.41 -11.14 -9.11
CA LEU A 77 2.47 -10.14 -8.86
C LEU A 77 2.64 -9.90 -7.35
N VAL A 78 1.53 -9.89 -6.62
CA VAL A 78 1.53 -9.66 -5.16
C VAL A 78 1.98 -10.90 -4.38
N GLY A 79 2.01 -12.07 -5.01
CA GLY A 79 2.33 -13.34 -4.36
C GLY A 79 1.10 -14.11 -3.94
N GLY A 80 -0.03 -13.87 -4.60
CA GLY A 80 -1.30 -14.53 -4.31
C GLY A 80 -1.86 -14.16 -2.95
N LEU A 81 -2.76 -14.98 -2.48
CA LEU A 81 -3.37 -14.79 -1.16
C LEU A 81 -2.32 -14.80 -0.04
N GLN A 82 -1.27 -15.61 -0.19
CA GLN A 82 -0.19 -15.66 0.80
C GLN A 82 0.56 -14.33 0.90
N GLY A 83 0.79 -13.67 -0.24
CA GLY A 83 1.44 -12.35 -0.26
C GLY A 83 0.61 -11.29 0.45
N LEU A 84 -0.70 -11.30 0.23
CA LEU A 84 -1.63 -10.40 0.93
C LEU A 84 -1.67 -10.69 2.43
N SER A 85 -1.74 -11.96 2.80
CA SER A 85 -1.76 -12.37 4.20
C SER A 85 -0.47 -11.96 4.91
N ARG A 86 0.65 -12.02 4.22
CA ARG A 86 1.94 -11.58 4.78
C ARG A 86 1.92 -10.10 5.11
N LEU A 87 1.38 -9.26 4.21
CA LEU A 87 1.23 -7.82 4.50
C LEU A 87 0.39 -7.62 5.76
N ALA A 88 -0.73 -8.34 5.85
CA ALA A 88 -1.66 -8.22 6.98
C ALA A 88 -1.07 -8.72 8.29
N ASP A 89 -0.17 -9.72 8.26
CA ASP A 89 0.37 -10.34 9.47
C ASP A 89 1.70 -9.75 9.91
N VAL A 90 2.61 -9.51 8.94
CA VAL A 90 3.98 -9.07 9.25
C VAL A 90 4.05 -7.56 9.43
N PHE A 91 3.29 -6.83 8.63
CA PHE A 91 3.38 -5.37 8.59
C PHE A 91 2.17 -4.68 9.22
N ALA A 92 1.21 -5.44 9.74
CA ALA A 92 -0.03 -4.88 10.30
C ALA A 92 0.25 -4.12 11.59
N SER A 93 0.25 -2.81 11.50
CA SER A 93 0.38 -1.89 12.64
C SER A 93 -0.10 -0.53 12.20
N VAL A 94 -0.94 0.11 13.02
CA VAL A 94 -1.34 1.49 12.76
C VAL A 94 -0.39 2.49 13.40
N HIS A 95 0.57 2.00 14.21
CA HIS A 95 1.57 2.88 14.81
C HIS A 95 2.44 3.50 13.73
N HIS A 96 2.60 4.80 13.80
CA HIS A 96 3.46 5.55 12.89
C HIS A 96 3.04 5.48 11.42
N VAL A 97 1.78 5.10 11.11
CA VAL A 97 1.34 5.04 9.71
C VAL A 97 1.47 6.40 9.02
N ALA A 98 1.18 7.48 9.72
CA ALA A 98 1.34 8.83 9.17
C ALA A 98 2.79 9.10 8.78
N GLU A 99 3.76 8.69 9.61
CA GLU A 99 5.17 8.85 9.32
C GLU A 99 5.60 7.97 8.14
N HIS A 100 5.17 6.72 8.12
CA HIS A 100 5.50 5.82 7.00
C HIS A 100 4.94 6.36 5.68
N ALA A 101 3.73 6.91 5.69
CA ALA A 101 3.13 7.52 4.51
C ALA A 101 3.93 8.73 4.04
N ARG A 102 4.41 9.57 4.97
CA ARG A 102 5.26 10.71 4.62
C ARG A 102 6.59 10.26 4.01
N MET A 103 7.15 9.15 4.50
CA MET A 103 8.36 8.57 3.91
C MET A 103 8.10 8.14 2.47
N VAL A 104 6.99 7.43 2.23
CA VAL A 104 6.63 6.99 0.87
C VAL A 104 6.52 8.20 -0.07
N ALA A 105 5.79 9.23 0.35
CA ALA A 105 5.61 10.45 -0.44
C ALA A 105 6.95 11.18 -0.66
N GLY A 106 7.79 11.24 0.36
CA GLY A 106 9.10 11.88 0.28
C GLY A 106 10.03 11.20 -0.71
N TYR A 107 10.10 9.87 -0.68
CA TYR A 107 10.88 9.11 -1.65
C TYR A 107 10.33 9.25 -3.07
N ALA A 108 9.01 9.32 -3.23
CA ALA A 108 8.40 9.55 -4.54
C ALA A 108 8.85 10.89 -5.12
N ARG A 109 8.90 11.94 -4.29
CA ARG A 109 9.40 13.25 -4.73
C ARG A 109 10.87 13.18 -5.14
N LEU A 110 11.70 12.45 -4.39
CA LEU A 110 13.11 12.28 -4.74
C LEU A 110 13.28 11.57 -6.08
N ARG A 111 12.48 10.56 -6.35
CA ARG A 111 12.52 9.85 -7.64
C ARG A 111 12.13 10.76 -8.79
N ALA A 112 11.19 11.68 -8.57
CA ALA A 112 10.72 12.60 -9.59
C ALA A 112 11.80 13.62 -10.00
N LEU A 113 12.83 13.80 -9.18
CA LEU A 113 13.95 14.70 -9.45
C LEU A 113 15.11 14.04 -10.17
N GLN A 114 15.03 12.75 -10.43
CA GLN A 114 16.10 12.00 -11.10
C GLN A 114 16.01 12.01 -12.60
#